data_2002f407e8fe8dcabc1a65d9bc7b5878
#
_entry.id   2002f407e8fe8dcabc1a65d9bc7b5878
#
_cell.length_a   1.000
_cell.length_b   1.000
_cell.length_c   1.000
_cell.angle_alpha   90.00
_cell.angle_beta   90.00
_cell.angle_gamma   90.00
#
_symmetry.space_group_name_H-M   'P 1'
#
loop_
_entity.id
_entity.type
_entity.pdbx_description
1 polymer ?
#
loop_
_entity_poly.entity_id
_entity_poly.type
_entity_poly.pdbx_seq_one_letter_code
_entity_poly.pdbx_strand_id
1 'polypeptide(L)'
;MPSRPVQGRHADLLTPEAVKFLAVLHRNFEATRQDLLRARAIRQTALDGGAMLNFLPETAHIRENATCGLTDRRVEITGPVDRKMVINALNSGAYTYMADFEDSNSPTWSNNLDGQVNLHDAIFRKVDFKASNGKEYKLRPAGQLATLIVRPRGWHLNEEHFIVDGKPMSGGLFDFGLYFHHNARELVRTGFGPYFYLPKMEHHLEARLWNDAFNTAQDYHHLPRGIIRGTVLIETITAAFQMDEILYELRQHSSGLNCGRWDYIFSFSKRQRFTKAAVLPDRGDVTMTVPFMTAYVNLLIKTCHSRGVAAIGGMAAQIPIKDDPKANDAAMERVKADKLREVKAGHDGTWVAHPALVKIALEIFNKHMLGPNQYHVRRQEVSVTALDLLNSNVAGGKITEEGTRCSLTANTR
;
A
#
# COMPACT_ATOMS: atom_id res chain seq x y z
N MET A 1 11.90 -3.11 -24.35
CA MET A 1 13.06 -4.00 -24.35
C MET A 1 14.00 -3.62 -23.24
N PRO A 2 14.67 -4.57 -22.55
CA PRO A 2 15.70 -4.23 -21.57
C PRO A 2 16.80 -3.40 -22.21
N SER A 3 17.20 -2.31 -21.55
CA SER A 3 18.30 -1.45 -21.99
C SER A 3 19.66 -1.90 -21.42
N ARG A 4 19.65 -2.95 -20.58
CA ARG A 4 20.85 -3.57 -19.99
C ARG A 4 20.85 -5.09 -20.24
N PRO A 5 22.02 -5.72 -20.26
CA PRO A 5 22.11 -7.17 -20.37
C PRO A 5 21.31 -7.88 -19.27
N VAL A 6 20.61 -8.93 -19.66
CA VAL A 6 19.81 -9.78 -18.75
C VAL A 6 20.44 -11.17 -18.77
N GLN A 7 20.80 -11.70 -17.61
CA GLN A 7 21.52 -12.97 -17.49
C GLN A 7 20.95 -13.84 -16.37
N GLY A 8 21.21 -15.15 -16.42
CA GLY A 8 20.81 -16.09 -15.39
C GLY A 8 19.29 -16.06 -15.14
N ARG A 9 18.90 -16.11 -13.88
CA ARG A 9 17.49 -16.13 -13.45
C ARG A 9 16.66 -14.92 -13.92
N HIS A 10 17.28 -13.79 -14.20
CA HIS A 10 16.59 -12.63 -14.76
C HIS A 10 16.14 -12.88 -16.20
N ALA A 11 16.90 -13.67 -16.98
CA ALA A 11 16.51 -14.06 -18.33
C ALA A 11 15.29 -14.99 -18.33
N ASP A 12 15.15 -15.83 -17.30
CA ASP A 12 13.97 -16.69 -17.11
C ASP A 12 12.68 -15.89 -16.87
N LEU A 13 12.80 -14.67 -16.35
CA LEU A 13 11.67 -13.75 -16.15
C LEU A 13 11.34 -12.92 -17.39
N LEU A 14 12.36 -12.41 -18.07
CA LEU A 14 12.19 -11.53 -19.23
C LEU A 14 12.14 -12.33 -20.54
N THR A 15 11.29 -13.35 -20.57
CA THR A 15 11.02 -14.15 -21.76
C THR A 15 10.40 -13.28 -22.88
N PRO A 16 10.47 -13.69 -24.16
CA PRO A 16 9.82 -12.97 -25.25
C PRO A 16 8.32 -12.71 -25.00
N GLU A 17 7.62 -13.67 -24.38
CA GLU A 17 6.20 -13.59 -24.05
C GLU A 17 5.96 -12.55 -22.95
N ALA A 18 6.76 -12.55 -21.88
CA ALA A 18 6.69 -11.57 -20.83
C ALA A 18 6.96 -10.15 -21.37
N VAL A 19 8.01 -9.99 -22.17
CA VAL A 19 8.35 -8.71 -22.83
C VAL A 19 7.21 -8.23 -23.73
N LYS A 20 6.60 -9.14 -24.49
CA LYS A 20 5.43 -8.81 -25.34
C LYS A 20 4.25 -8.32 -24.49
N PHE A 21 3.95 -9.00 -23.39
CA PHE A 21 2.86 -8.58 -22.48
C PHE A 21 3.14 -7.22 -21.84
N LEU A 22 4.35 -6.98 -21.34
CA LEU A 22 4.76 -5.68 -20.81
C LEU A 22 4.61 -4.56 -21.86
N ALA A 23 4.99 -4.82 -23.11
CA ALA A 23 4.81 -3.85 -24.19
C ALA A 23 3.33 -3.56 -24.48
N VAL A 24 2.44 -4.56 -24.38
CA VAL A 24 0.98 -4.36 -24.49
C VAL A 24 0.48 -3.44 -23.39
N LEU A 25 0.87 -3.67 -22.13
CA LEU A 25 0.48 -2.80 -21.01
C LEU A 25 0.98 -1.37 -21.22
N HIS A 26 2.24 -1.20 -21.62
CA HIS A 26 2.79 0.14 -21.88
C HIS A 26 2.00 0.87 -22.97
N ARG A 27 1.78 0.24 -24.14
CA ARG A 27 1.11 0.88 -25.26
C ARG A 27 -0.33 1.25 -24.96
N ASN A 28 -1.02 0.44 -24.16
CA ASN A 28 -2.40 0.71 -23.80
C ASN A 28 -2.54 1.84 -22.77
N PHE A 29 -1.59 1.99 -21.85
CA PHE A 29 -1.81 2.79 -20.64
C PHE A 29 -0.84 3.95 -20.44
N GLU A 30 0.30 3.99 -21.12
CA GLU A 30 1.31 5.04 -20.87
C GLU A 30 0.81 6.45 -21.20
N ALA A 31 0.03 6.62 -22.26
CA ALA A 31 -0.52 7.93 -22.62
C ALA A 31 -1.45 8.44 -21.51
N THR A 32 -2.40 7.61 -21.06
CA THR A 32 -3.33 7.94 -19.97
C THR A 32 -2.58 8.20 -18.66
N ARG A 33 -1.55 7.40 -18.34
CA ARG A 33 -0.71 7.63 -17.16
C ARG A 33 -0.06 9.01 -17.20
N GLN A 34 0.51 9.39 -18.32
CA GLN A 34 1.14 10.71 -18.46
C GLN A 34 0.13 11.85 -18.34
N ASP A 35 -1.09 11.68 -18.87
CA ASP A 35 -2.16 12.67 -18.71
C ASP A 35 -2.55 12.84 -17.25
N LEU A 36 -2.68 11.75 -16.50
CA LEU A 36 -3.00 11.79 -15.07
C LEU A 36 -1.87 12.42 -14.24
N LEU A 37 -0.59 12.15 -14.57
CA LEU A 37 0.54 12.80 -13.91
C LEU A 37 0.58 14.30 -14.20
N ARG A 38 0.25 14.74 -15.43
CA ARG A 38 0.08 16.17 -15.75
C ARG A 38 -1.09 16.80 -14.97
N ALA A 39 -2.19 16.07 -14.82
CA ALA A 39 -3.34 16.53 -14.03
C ALA A 39 -2.97 16.75 -12.55
N ARG A 40 -2.06 15.95 -11.97
CA ARG A 40 -1.52 16.19 -10.62
C ARG A 40 -0.80 17.55 -10.53
N ALA A 41 0.02 17.87 -11.53
CA ALA A 41 0.75 19.15 -11.57
C ALA A 41 -0.21 20.34 -11.71
N ILE A 42 -1.21 20.24 -12.59
CA ILE A 42 -2.26 21.26 -12.77
C ILE A 42 -3.02 21.48 -11.46
N ARG A 43 -3.43 20.41 -10.79
CA ARG A 43 -4.10 20.50 -9.48
C ARG A 43 -3.22 21.17 -8.44
N GLN A 44 -1.93 20.84 -8.39
CA GLN A 44 -1.00 21.49 -7.46
C GLN A 44 -0.88 23.00 -7.75
N THR A 45 -0.81 23.42 -9.00
CA THR A 45 -0.80 24.84 -9.36
C THR A 45 -2.07 25.56 -8.88
N ALA A 46 -3.23 24.92 -8.99
CA ALA A 46 -4.48 25.48 -8.48
C ALA A 46 -4.46 25.62 -6.94
N LEU A 47 -3.98 24.60 -6.22
CA LEU A 47 -3.83 24.64 -4.75
C LEU A 47 -2.84 25.72 -4.33
N ASP A 48 -1.71 25.86 -5.02
CA ASP A 48 -0.71 26.91 -4.78
C ASP A 48 -1.30 28.31 -5.02
N GLY A 49 -2.28 28.43 -5.91
CA GLY A 49 -3.06 29.64 -6.19
C GLY A 49 -4.23 29.88 -5.22
N GLY A 50 -4.40 29.04 -4.18
CA GLY A 50 -5.41 29.22 -3.15
C GLY A 50 -6.71 28.40 -3.34
N ALA A 51 -6.79 27.52 -4.34
CA ALA A 51 -7.89 26.57 -4.44
C ALA A 51 -7.92 25.63 -3.23
N MET A 52 -9.11 25.27 -2.78
CA MET A 52 -9.30 24.35 -1.65
C MET A 52 -9.66 22.95 -2.15
N LEU A 53 -9.14 21.93 -1.47
CA LEU A 53 -9.60 20.56 -1.64
C LEU A 53 -11.03 20.42 -1.12
N ASN A 54 -11.86 19.71 -1.88
CA ASN A 54 -13.22 19.40 -1.51
C ASN A 54 -13.67 18.05 -2.08
N PHE A 55 -14.75 17.49 -1.53
CA PHE A 55 -15.43 16.35 -2.12
C PHE A 55 -16.01 16.71 -3.49
N LEU A 56 -16.18 15.71 -4.35
CA LEU A 56 -16.74 15.88 -5.70
C LEU A 56 -18.28 15.84 -5.65
N PRO A 57 -18.98 16.95 -5.90
CA PRO A 57 -20.46 16.96 -5.84
C PRO A 57 -21.13 16.03 -6.86
N GLU A 58 -20.52 15.89 -8.04
CA GLU A 58 -21.02 15.07 -9.14
C GLU A 58 -21.03 13.57 -8.84
N THR A 59 -20.22 13.11 -7.88
CA THR A 59 -20.11 11.71 -7.49
C THR A 59 -20.80 11.38 -6.17
N ALA A 60 -21.46 12.36 -5.54
CA ALA A 60 -22.16 12.20 -4.27
C ALA A 60 -23.27 11.13 -4.29
N HIS A 61 -23.69 10.68 -5.48
CA HIS A 61 -24.69 9.65 -5.68
C HIS A 61 -24.16 8.21 -5.57
N ILE A 62 -22.84 8.00 -5.59
CA ILE A 62 -22.22 6.66 -5.54
C ILE A 62 -22.66 5.90 -4.29
N ARG A 63 -23.23 4.71 -4.50
CA ARG A 63 -23.73 3.82 -3.42
C ARG A 63 -23.39 2.35 -3.64
N GLU A 64 -22.77 2.00 -4.76
CA GLU A 64 -22.46 0.64 -5.14
C GLU A 64 -21.47 0.00 -4.17
N ASN A 65 -21.72 -1.27 -3.82
CA ASN A 65 -20.77 -2.08 -3.09
C ASN A 65 -19.60 -2.46 -3.98
N ALA A 66 -18.42 -2.57 -3.39
CA ALA A 66 -17.26 -3.18 -4.01
C ALA A 66 -17.14 -4.66 -3.59
N THR A 67 -16.47 -5.45 -4.41
CA THR A 67 -16.17 -6.85 -4.04
C THR A 67 -15.05 -6.90 -3.02
N CYS A 68 -15.11 -7.85 -2.09
CA CYS A 68 -14.04 -8.12 -1.15
C CYS A 68 -13.54 -9.56 -1.31
N GLY A 69 -12.23 -9.77 -1.40
CA GLY A 69 -11.64 -11.10 -1.61
C GLY A 69 -10.85 -11.66 -0.43
N LEU A 70 -10.34 -10.79 0.44
CA LEU A 70 -9.59 -11.17 1.64
C LEU A 70 -10.43 -10.82 2.86
N THR A 71 -11.14 -11.81 3.41
CA THR A 71 -12.14 -11.57 4.45
C THR A 71 -11.57 -11.45 5.85
N ASP A 72 -10.44 -12.09 6.14
CA ASP A 72 -9.74 -11.99 7.42
C ASP A 72 -8.30 -11.51 7.19
N ARG A 73 -8.01 -10.29 7.62
CA ARG A 73 -6.74 -9.58 7.41
C ARG A 73 -6.25 -8.91 8.69
N ARG A 74 -6.56 -9.49 9.83
CA ARG A 74 -6.34 -8.84 11.14
C ARG A 74 -4.91 -8.40 11.41
N VAL A 75 -3.90 -9.10 10.87
CA VAL A 75 -2.50 -8.63 10.94
C VAL A 75 -1.81 -8.90 9.60
N GLU A 76 -1.27 -7.86 9.03
CA GLU A 76 -0.47 -7.87 7.81
C GLU A 76 0.96 -7.49 8.15
N ILE A 77 1.93 -8.29 7.73
CA ILE A 77 3.34 -7.94 7.82
C ILE A 77 3.81 -7.31 6.52
N THR A 78 4.63 -6.27 6.60
CA THR A 78 5.23 -5.63 5.44
C THR A 78 6.73 -5.85 5.41
N GLY A 79 7.31 -5.92 4.23
CA GLY A 79 8.76 -6.03 4.09
C GLY A 79 9.21 -6.05 2.63
N PRO A 80 10.54 -5.87 2.41
CA PRO A 80 11.12 -5.85 1.08
C PRO A 80 11.04 -7.21 0.39
N VAL A 81 11.34 -7.21 -0.90
CA VAL A 81 11.35 -8.40 -1.76
C VAL A 81 12.68 -9.17 -1.71
N ASP A 82 13.56 -8.89 -0.75
CA ASP A 82 14.77 -9.65 -0.48
C ASP A 82 14.47 -11.10 -0.10
N ARG A 83 15.26 -12.04 -0.62
CA ARG A 83 15.01 -13.49 -0.51
C ARG A 83 14.82 -13.99 0.93
N LYS A 84 15.69 -13.56 1.84
CA LYS A 84 15.60 -13.92 3.27
C LYS A 84 14.37 -13.29 3.92
N MET A 85 14.08 -12.04 3.58
CA MET A 85 12.95 -11.30 4.16
C MET A 85 11.62 -11.87 3.68
N VAL A 86 11.50 -12.28 2.41
CA VAL A 86 10.33 -12.98 1.86
C VAL A 86 10.04 -14.25 2.68
N ILE A 87 11.04 -15.09 2.94
CA ILE A 87 10.87 -16.32 3.73
C ILE A 87 10.43 -15.98 5.17
N ASN A 88 11.06 -15.02 5.81
CA ASN A 88 10.72 -14.62 7.18
C ASN A 88 9.32 -14.04 7.29
N ALA A 89 8.89 -13.21 6.35
CA ALA A 89 7.58 -12.60 6.35
C ALA A 89 6.47 -13.63 6.10
N LEU A 90 6.64 -14.51 5.12
CA LEU A 90 5.69 -15.61 4.86
C LEU A 90 5.57 -16.56 6.07
N ASN A 91 6.64 -16.76 6.82
CA ASN A 91 6.68 -17.62 8.01
C ASN A 91 6.29 -16.90 9.32
N SER A 92 5.96 -15.61 9.28
CA SER A 92 5.80 -14.77 10.48
C SER A 92 4.60 -15.12 11.36
N GLY A 93 3.62 -15.83 10.82
CA GLY A 93 2.32 -16.10 11.46
C GLY A 93 1.30 -14.97 11.27
N ALA A 94 1.63 -13.93 10.51
CA ALA A 94 0.66 -12.93 10.05
C ALA A 94 -0.35 -13.56 9.06
N TYR A 95 -1.52 -12.95 8.91
CA TYR A 95 -2.52 -13.41 7.95
C TYR A 95 -2.10 -13.12 6.50
N THR A 96 -1.49 -11.97 6.29
CA THR A 96 -0.98 -11.58 4.98
C THR A 96 0.44 -11.02 5.07
N TYR A 97 1.15 -11.08 3.97
CA TYR A 97 2.46 -10.45 3.78
C TYR A 97 2.41 -9.54 2.58
N MET A 98 2.66 -8.25 2.77
CA MET A 98 2.85 -7.30 1.69
C MET A 98 4.32 -7.27 1.29
N ALA A 99 4.62 -7.88 0.14
CA ALA A 99 5.93 -7.80 -0.52
C ALA A 99 6.03 -6.49 -1.30
N ASP A 100 7.00 -5.68 -0.95
CA ASP A 100 7.04 -4.28 -1.31
C ASP A 100 8.17 -3.96 -2.30
N PHE A 101 7.80 -3.64 -3.55
CA PHE A 101 8.72 -3.11 -4.57
C PHE A 101 8.90 -1.60 -4.47
N GLU A 102 8.10 -0.91 -3.69
CA GLU A 102 8.10 0.53 -3.57
C GLU A 102 8.98 1.02 -2.42
N ASP A 103 8.39 1.37 -1.26
CA ASP A 103 9.08 2.10 -0.18
C ASP A 103 10.15 1.27 0.55
N SER A 104 10.02 -0.06 0.62
CA SER A 104 10.98 -0.93 1.30
C SER A 104 12.07 -1.49 0.40
N ASN A 105 12.08 -1.14 -0.89
CA ASN A 105 13.02 -1.64 -1.88
C ASN A 105 13.78 -0.48 -2.53
N SER A 106 15.12 -0.55 -2.56
CA SER A 106 15.89 0.33 -3.43
C SER A 106 15.62 -0.07 -4.88
N PRO A 107 15.05 0.79 -5.74
CA PRO A 107 14.53 0.40 -7.05
C PRO A 107 15.63 0.28 -8.12
N THR A 108 16.72 -0.42 -7.79
CA THR A 108 17.74 -0.79 -8.78
C THR A 108 17.20 -1.88 -9.69
N TRP A 109 17.73 -1.95 -10.93
CA TRP A 109 17.36 -2.99 -11.88
C TRP A 109 17.51 -4.40 -11.32
N SER A 110 18.63 -4.68 -10.64
CA SER A 110 18.86 -5.99 -10.03
C SER A 110 17.89 -6.28 -8.90
N ASN A 111 17.68 -5.34 -7.97
CA ASN A 111 16.77 -5.56 -6.84
C ASN A 111 15.33 -5.83 -7.29
N ASN A 112 14.87 -5.11 -8.34
CA ASN A 112 13.54 -5.33 -8.89
C ASN A 112 13.41 -6.72 -9.53
N LEU A 113 14.38 -7.15 -10.31
CA LEU A 113 14.37 -8.49 -10.94
C LEU A 113 14.60 -9.60 -9.90
N ASP A 114 15.52 -9.42 -8.96
CA ASP A 114 15.74 -10.37 -7.86
C ASP A 114 14.46 -10.54 -7.02
N GLY A 115 13.76 -9.44 -6.75
CA GLY A 115 12.47 -9.46 -6.09
C GLY A 115 11.44 -10.32 -6.83
N GLN A 116 11.32 -10.17 -8.14
CA GLN A 116 10.45 -10.99 -8.98
C GLN A 116 10.83 -12.49 -8.93
N VAL A 117 12.12 -12.81 -9.02
CA VAL A 117 12.63 -14.19 -8.86
C VAL A 117 12.26 -14.74 -7.48
N ASN A 118 12.47 -13.96 -6.43
CA ASN A 118 12.22 -14.39 -5.06
C ASN A 118 10.74 -14.70 -4.81
N LEU A 119 9.84 -13.86 -5.33
CA LEU A 119 8.39 -14.08 -5.22
C LEU A 119 7.94 -15.26 -6.07
N HIS A 120 8.46 -15.42 -7.28
CA HIS A 120 8.19 -16.58 -8.12
C HIS A 120 8.61 -17.87 -7.40
N ASP A 121 9.85 -17.92 -6.89
CA ASP A 121 10.35 -19.08 -6.14
C ASP A 121 9.50 -19.36 -4.89
N ALA A 122 9.01 -18.32 -4.21
CA ALA A 122 8.14 -18.51 -3.04
C ALA A 122 6.80 -19.14 -3.41
N ILE A 123 6.15 -18.65 -4.47
CA ILE A 123 4.86 -19.17 -4.96
C ILE A 123 4.99 -20.63 -5.40
N PHE A 124 6.07 -20.97 -6.13
CA PHE A 124 6.33 -22.34 -6.58
C PHE A 124 7.05 -23.20 -5.54
N ARG A 125 7.19 -22.73 -4.28
CA ARG A 125 7.80 -23.46 -3.16
C ARG A 125 9.26 -23.84 -3.36
N LYS A 126 10.00 -23.06 -4.14
CA LYS A 126 11.42 -23.26 -4.48
C LYS A 126 12.36 -22.31 -3.73
N VAL A 127 11.80 -21.37 -2.94
CA VAL A 127 12.59 -20.39 -2.22
C VAL A 127 13.25 -21.04 -0.99
N ASP A 128 14.56 -20.88 -0.90
CA ASP A 128 15.38 -21.15 0.28
C ASP A 128 16.48 -20.11 0.37
N PHE A 129 17.11 -20.02 1.52
CA PHE A 129 18.25 -19.12 1.71
C PHE A 129 19.17 -19.70 2.80
N LYS A 130 20.47 -19.73 2.48
CA LYS A 130 21.51 -20.10 3.45
C LYS A 130 22.36 -18.87 3.74
N ALA A 131 22.34 -18.43 5.00
CA ALA A 131 23.14 -17.29 5.44
C ALA A 131 24.62 -17.66 5.57
N SER A 132 25.49 -16.66 5.58
CA SER A 132 26.95 -16.83 5.69
C SER A 132 27.38 -17.56 6.99
N ASN A 133 26.58 -17.45 8.05
CA ASN A 133 26.77 -18.15 9.31
C ASN A 133 26.22 -19.59 9.31
N GLY A 134 25.83 -20.13 8.15
CA GLY A 134 25.33 -21.49 7.99
C GLY A 134 23.84 -21.68 8.32
N LYS A 135 23.13 -20.66 8.82
CA LYS A 135 21.69 -20.75 9.12
C LYS A 135 20.88 -20.89 7.82
N GLU A 136 20.03 -21.89 7.78
CA GLU A 136 19.10 -22.13 6.68
C GLU A 136 17.72 -21.54 6.96
N TYR A 137 17.11 -20.98 5.92
CA TYR A 137 15.76 -20.44 5.92
C TYR A 137 14.95 -21.14 4.84
N LYS A 138 13.81 -21.71 5.22
CA LYS A 138 12.90 -22.45 4.34
C LYS A 138 11.46 -22.09 4.66
N LEU A 139 10.57 -22.21 3.69
CA LEU A 139 9.13 -22.02 3.92
C LEU A 139 8.55 -23.16 4.75
N ARG A 140 7.67 -22.79 5.68
CA ARG A 140 6.81 -23.72 6.41
C ARG A 140 5.81 -24.39 5.45
N PRO A 141 5.05 -25.41 5.89
CA PRO A 141 3.93 -25.96 5.14
C PRO A 141 2.94 -24.90 4.67
N ALA A 142 2.29 -25.09 3.52
CA ALA A 142 1.46 -24.08 2.87
C ALA A 142 0.39 -23.46 3.77
N GLY A 143 -0.32 -24.29 4.56
CA GLY A 143 -1.36 -23.83 5.49
C GLY A 143 -0.87 -22.98 6.69
N GLN A 144 0.45 -22.77 6.81
CA GLN A 144 1.07 -21.96 7.89
C GLN A 144 1.72 -20.68 7.37
N LEU A 145 1.54 -20.39 6.08
CA LEU A 145 2.13 -19.19 5.46
C LEU A 145 1.14 -18.03 5.45
N ALA A 146 1.68 -16.83 5.55
CA ALA A 146 0.91 -15.62 5.26
C ALA A 146 0.51 -15.59 3.77
N THR A 147 -0.67 -15.07 3.46
CA THR A 147 -1.10 -14.82 2.09
C THR A 147 -0.31 -13.68 1.48
N LEU A 148 0.30 -13.89 0.32
CA LEU A 148 1.13 -12.91 -0.35
C LEU A 148 0.28 -11.83 -1.03
N ILE A 149 0.61 -10.57 -0.76
CA ILE A 149 0.10 -9.39 -1.45
C ILE A 149 1.31 -8.63 -2.00
N VAL A 150 1.27 -8.14 -3.23
CA VAL A 150 2.39 -7.41 -3.83
C VAL A 150 2.07 -5.93 -3.95
N ARG A 151 2.98 -5.07 -3.49
CA ARG A 151 2.91 -3.63 -3.74
C ARG A 151 3.84 -3.25 -4.88
N PRO A 152 3.31 -3.01 -6.10
CA PRO A 152 4.09 -2.46 -7.20
C PRO A 152 4.44 -0.99 -6.92
N ARG A 153 5.40 -0.45 -7.63
CA ARG A 153 5.73 0.98 -7.58
C ARG A 153 4.54 1.86 -7.99
N GLY A 154 4.48 3.06 -7.44
CA GLY A 154 3.44 4.05 -7.75
C GLY A 154 3.50 4.56 -9.21
N TRP A 155 2.38 5.13 -9.69
CA TRP A 155 2.25 5.66 -11.06
C TRP A 155 3.31 6.70 -11.45
N HIS A 156 3.89 7.41 -10.47
CA HIS A 156 4.89 8.46 -10.69
C HIS A 156 6.30 7.95 -10.98
N LEU A 157 6.57 6.65 -10.77
CA LEU A 157 7.89 6.05 -10.96
C LEU A 157 8.00 5.33 -12.31
N ASN A 158 9.16 5.46 -12.94
CA ASN A 158 9.51 4.76 -14.17
C ASN A 158 10.43 3.57 -13.89
N GLU A 159 10.41 2.58 -14.78
CA GLU A 159 11.48 1.61 -14.94
C GLU A 159 12.38 2.04 -16.09
N GLU A 160 13.45 2.74 -15.75
CA GLU A 160 14.37 3.37 -16.73
C GLU A 160 15.17 2.34 -17.54
N HIS A 161 15.19 1.09 -17.08
CA HIS A 161 15.95 0.02 -17.77
C HIS A 161 15.06 -0.85 -18.69
N PHE A 162 13.76 -0.56 -18.76
CA PHE A 162 12.85 -1.24 -19.68
C PHE A 162 12.17 -0.24 -20.61
N ILE A 163 12.63 -0.24 -21.88
CA ILE A 163 12.22 0.73 -22.88
C ILE A 163 11.21 0.13 -23.85
N VAL A 164 10.09 0.78 -24.07
CA VAL A 164 9.09 0.45 -25.07
C VAL A 164 8.85 1.66 -25.96
N ASP A 165 8.97 1.47 -27.27
CA ASP A 165 8.78 2.52 -28.28
C ASP A 165 9.58 3.80 -27.97
N GLY A 166 10.83 3.63 -27.49
CA GLY A 166 11.75 4.72 -27.16
C GLY A 166 11.51 5.42 -25.82
N LYS A 167 10.56 4.94 -24.99
CA LYS A 167 10.23 5.54 -23.69
C LYS A 167 10.39 4.54 -22.54
N PRO A 168 10.84 4.98 -21.35
CA PRO A 168 10.81 4.16 -20.15
C PRO A 168 9.38 3.72 -19.81
N MET A 169 9.23 2.47 -19.37
CA MET A 169 7.94 1.95 -18.93
C MET A 169 7.58 2.46 -17.52
N SER A 170 6.28 2.57 -17.23
CA SER A 170 5.81 2.72 -15.84
C SER A 170 6.39 1.62 -14.95
N GLY A 171 7.04 2.01 -13.83
CA GLY A 171 7.54 1.06 -12.84
C GLY A 171 6.42 0.20 -12.25
N GLY A 172 5.26 0.81 -11.99
CA GLY A 172 4.10 0.08 -11.47
C GLY A 172 3.57 -0.98 -12.44
N LEU A 173 3.46 -0.64 -13.72
CA LEU A 173 3.02 -1.61 -14.75
C LEU A 173 4.10 -2.69 -15.00
N PHE A 174 5.37 -2.36 -14.87
CA PHE A 174 6.46 -3.34 -14.97
C PHE A 174 6.40 -4.35 -13.82
N ASP A 175 6.33 -3.88 -12.58
CA ASP A 175 6.27 -4.74 -11.39
C ASP A 175 5.02 -5.62 -11.39
N PHE A 176 3.86 -5.02 -11.65
CA PHE A 176 2.58 -5.72 -11.77
C PHE A 176 2.59 -6.74 -12.91
N GLY A 177 2.97 -6.30 -14.11
CA GLY A 177 2.88 -7.12 -15.31
C GLY A 177 3.79 -8.33 -15.25
N LEU A 178 5.03 -8.15 -14.82
CA LEU A 178 5.99 -9.24 -14.72
C LEU A 178 5.55 -10.26 -13.65
N TYR A 179 5.14 -9.78 -12.48
CA TYR A 179 4.62 -10.64 -11.42
C TYR A 179 3.37 -11.40 -11.86
N PHE A 180 2.40 -10.73 -12.47
CA PHE A 180 1.16 -11.34 -12.91
C PHE A 180 1.38 -12.39 -14.00
N HIS A 181 2.21 -12.07 -15.01
CA HIS A 181 2.51 -12.97 -16.12
C HIS A 181 3.00 -14.34 -15.65
N HIS A 182 3.96 -14.35 -14.73
CA HIS A 182 4.60 -15.58 -14.28
C HIS A 182 3.82 -16.36 -13.21
N ASN A 183 2.96 -15.67 -12.44
CA ASN A 183 2.46 -16.25 -11.19
C ASN A 183 0.93 -16.40 -11.14
N ALA A 184 0.17 -15.66 -11.95
CA ALA A 184 -1.28 -15.58 -11.80
C ALA A 184 -1.98 -16.95 -11.89
N ARG A 185 -1.60 -17.78 -12.84
CA ARG A 185 -2.21 -19.12 -13.00
C ARG A 185 -2.00 -20.01 -11.79
N GLU A 186 -0.79 -20.01 -11.23
CA GLU A 186 -0.46 -20.81 -10.05
C GLU A 186 -1.18 -20.26 -8.79
N LEU A 187 -1.25 -18.94 -8.64
CA LEU A 187 -1.97 -18.31 -7.54
C LEU A 187 -3.47 -18.61 -7.59
N VAL A 188 -4.08 -18.56 -8.76
CA VAL A 188 -5.49 -18.96 -8.95
C VAL A 188 -5.66 -20.44 -8.65
N ARG A 189 -4.80 -21.31 -9.18
CA ARG A 189 -4.86 -22.76 -8.96
C ARG A 189 -4.79 -23.14 -7.48
N THR A 190 -4.01 -22.39 -6.72
CA THR A 190 -3.80 -22.65 -5.28
C THR A 190 -4.75 -21.87 -4.37
N GLY A 191 -5.53 -20.93 -4.92
CA GLY A 191 -6.49 -20.11 -4.15
C GLY A 191 -5.84 -18.96 -3.36
N PHE A 192 -4.58 -18.59 -3.66
CA PHE A 192 -3.80 -17.58 -2.93
C PHE A 192 -3.62 -16.25 -3.68
N GLY A 193 -4.54 -15.87 -4.52
CA GLY A 193 -4.49 -14.58 -5.19
C GLY A 193 -4.75 -14.67 -6.70
N PRO A 194 -4.29 -13.67 -7.48
CA PRO A 194 -3.29 -12.61 -7.17
C PRO A 194 -3.86 -11.41 -6.41
N TYR A 195 -3.10 -10.93 -5.43
CA TYR A 195 -3.46 -9.80 -4.58
C TYR A 195 -2.43 -8.67 -4.68
N PHE A 196 -2.91 -7.41 -4.68
CA PHE A 196 -2.05 -6.23 -4.81
C PHE A 196 -2.38 -5.15 -3.78
N TYR A 197 -1.36 -4.34 -3.42
CA TYR A 197 -1.49 -3.05 -2.78
C TYR A 197 -1.17 -1.95 -3.79
N LEU A 198 -2.03 -0.94 -3.90
CA LEU A 198 -1.91 0.12 -4.91
C LEU A 198 -1.52 1.43 -4.22
N PRO A 199 -0.25 1.89 -4.39
CA PRO A 199 0.29 3.02 -3.64
C PRO A 199 0.10 4.37 -4.33
N LYS A 200 0.27 5.45 -3.54
CA LYS A 200 0.51 6.83 -3.97
C LYS A 200 -0.52 7.38 -4.96
N MET A 201 -1.77 6.91 -4.90
CA MET A 201 -2.85 7.49 -5.71
C MET A 201 -3.26 8.86 -5.22
N GLU A 202 -3.62 9.74 -6.15
CA GLU A 202 -4.08 11.10 -5.89
C GLU A 202 -5.46 11.41 -6.48
N HIS A 203 -5.99 10.53 -7.32
CA HIS A 203 -7.27 10.72 -8.01
C HIS A 203 -7.93 9.39 -8.35
N HIS A 204 -9.27 9.35 -8.38
CA HIS A 204 -10.03 8.14 -8.71
C HIS A 204 -9.76 7.63 -10.13
N LEU A 205 -9.44 8.51 -11.08
CA LEU A 205 -9.06 8.10 -12.44
C LEU A 205 -7.75 7.29 -12.48
N GLU A 206 -6.89 7.46 -11.50
CA GLU A 206 -5.70 6.60 -11.33
C GLU A 206 -6.10 5.19 -10.85
N ALA A 207 -7.17 5.08 -10.06
CA ALA A 207 -7.77 3.79 -9.71
C ALA A 207 -8.45 3.14 -10.92
N ARG A 208 -9.14 3.92 -11.77
CA ARG A 208 -9.67 3.46 -13.06
C ARG A 208 -8.56 2.90 -13.95
N LEU A 209 -7.42 3.58 -14.03
CA LEU A 209 -6.27 3.11 -14.81
C LEU A 209 -5.76 1.74 -14.31
N TRP A 210 -5.72 1.50 -13.00
CA TRP A 210 -5.43 0.18 -12.44
C TRP A 210 -6.49 -0.86 -12.80
N ASN A 211 -7.77 -0.51 -12.72
CA ASN A 211 -8.87 -1.40 -13.10
C ASN A 211 -8.76 -1.84 -14.57
N ASP A 212 -8.45 -0.90 -15.46
CA ASP A 212 -8.29 -1.17 -16.89
C ASP A 212 -7.04 -2.04 -17.16
N ALA A 213 -5.94 -1.79 -16.44
CA ALA A 213 -4.75 -2.63 -16.50
C ALA A 213 -5.02 -4.07 -16.01
N PHE A 214 -5.81 -4.22 -14.92
CA PHE A 214 -6.22 -5.53 -14.40
C PHE A 214 -7.11 -6.28 -15.40
N ASN A 215 -8.08 -5.61 -15.99
CA ASN A 215 -8.94 -6.21 -17.01
C ASN A 215 -8.12 -6.66 -18.22
N THR A 216 -7.24 -5.81 -18.73
CA THR A 216 -6.35 -6.14 -19.85
C THR A 216 -5.45 -7.34 -19.53
N ALA A 217 -4.90 -7.41 -18.33
CA ALA A 217 -4.03 -8.51 -17.91
C ALA A 217 -4.80 -9.83 -17.82
N GLN A 218 -5.99 -9.82 -17.23
CA GLN A 218 -6.86 -11.00 -17.13
C GLN A 218 -7.29 -11.49 -18.51
N ASP A 219 -7.72 -10.59 -19.38
CA ASP A 219 -8.14 -10.93 -20.77
C ASP A 219 -6.95 -11.49 -21.57
N TYR A 220 -5.77 -10.85 -21.50
CA TYR A 220 -4.56 -11.30 -22.20
C TYR A 220 -4.14 -12.72 -21.79
N HIS A 221 -4.28 -13.06 -20.52
CA HIS A 221 -3.93 -14.40 -20.00
C HIS A 221 -5.11 -15.39 -20.00
N HIS A 222 -6.26 -15.02 -20.56
CA HIS A 222 -7.49 -15.84 -20.55
C HIS A 222 -7.87 -16.30 -19.14
N LEU A 223 -7.81 -15.37 -18.18
CA LEU A 223 -8.24 -15.58 -16.81
C LEU A 223 -9.57 -14.82 -16.56
N PRO A 224 -10.43 -15.31 -15.67
CA PRO A 224 -11.67 -14.62 -15.36
C PRO A 224 -11.43 -13.21 -14.81
N ARG A 225 -12.24 -12.23 -15.24
CA ARG A 225 -12.20 -10.90 -14.63
C ARG A 225 -12.64 -10.97 -13.16
N GLY A 226 -12.04 -10.14 -12.32
CA GLY A 226 -12.31 -10.09 -10.89
C GLY A 226 -11.52 -11.09 -10.04
N ILE A 227 -10.59 -11.87 -10.61
CA ILE A 227 -9.68 -12.71 -9.82
C ILE A 227 -8.60 -11.89 -9.12
N ILE A 228 -8.18 -10.77 -9.71
CA ILE A 228 -7.27 -9.82 -9.08
C ILE A 228 -8.01 -9.09 -7.96
N ARG A 229 -7.36 -8.93 -6.81
CA ARG A 229 -7.85 -8.08 -5.72
C ARG A 229 -6.82 -7.03 -5.37
N GLY A 230 -7.26 -5.78 -5.31
CA GLY A 230 -6.43 -4.63 -4.99
C GLY A 230 -6.91 -3.89 -3.75
N THR A 231 -6.01 -3.68 -2.80
CA THR A 231 -6.22 -2.76 -1.68
C THR A 231 -5.54 -1.43 -2.01
N VAL A 232 -6.25 -0.33 -1.86
CA VAL A 232 -5.68 1.00 -2.13
C VAL A 232 -5.14 1.61 -0.84
N LEU A 233 -3.90 2.08 -0.88
CA LEU A 233 -3.37 2.96 0.16
C LEU A 233 -3.95 4.36 -0.03
N ILE A 234 -4.74 4.80 0.94
CA ILE A 234 -5.10 6.19 1.07
C ILE A 234 -3.97 6.86 1.85
N GLU A 235 -3.00 7.34 1.14
CA GLU A 235 -1.77 7.92 1.70
C GLU A 235 -1.45 9.29 1.09
N THR A 236 -2.42 9.89 0.43
CA THR A 236 -2.37 11.28 -0.03
C THR A 236 -3.62 12.02 0.41
N ILE A 237 -3.46 13.29 0.78
CA ILE A 237 -4.60 14.12 1.18
C ILE A 237 -5.62 14.26 0.04
N THR A 238 -5.18 14.27 -1.22
CA THR A 238 -6.05 14.35 -2.38
C THR A 238 -6.93 13.10 -2.55
N ALA A 239 -6.39 11.91 -2.31
CA ALA A 239 -7.15 10.66 -2.36
C ALA A 239 -8.18 10.55 -1.23
N ALA A 240 -7.92 11.17 -0.06
CA ALA A 240 -8.87 11.15 1.05
C ALA A 240 -10.22 11.78 0.70
N PHE A 241 -10.26 12.72 -0.22
CA PHE A 241 -11.48 13.34 -0.73
C PHE A 241 -12.22 12.50 -1.78
N GLN A 242 -11.66 11.37 -2.20
CA GLN A 242 -12.18 10.56 -3.30
C GLN A 242 -12.22 9.04 -2.97
N MET A 243 -12.42 8.69 -1.70
CA MET A 243 -12.42 7.29 -1.27
C MET A 243 -13.57 6.48 -1.88
N ASP A 244 -14.77 7.06 -1.95
CA ASP A 244 -15.95 6.43 -2.56
C ASP A 244 -15.72 6.21 -4.05
N GLU A 245 -15.20 7.20 -4.76
CA GLU A 245 -14.90 7.12 -6.19
C GLU A 245 -13.81 6.10 -6.49
N ILE A 246 -12.77 6.05 -5.66
CA ILE A 246 -11.69 5.06 -5.79
C ILE A 246 -12.25 3.63 -5.66
N LEU A 247 -13.09 3.39 -4.66
CA LEU A 247 -13.74 2.08 -4.48
C LEU A 247 -14.69 1.76 -5.63
N TYR A 248 -15.42 2.75 -6.14
CA TYR A 248 -16.31 2.58 -7.28
C TYR A 248 -15.55 2.19 -8.56
N GLU A 249 -14.44 2.87 -8.86
CA GLU A 249 -13.63 2.54 -10.03
C GLU A 249 -13.06 1.11 -9.94
N LEU A 250 -12.67 0.68 -8.75
CA LEU A 250 -12.12 -0.66 -8.51
C LEU A 250 -13.18 -1.68 -8.04
N ARG A 251 -14.49 -1.39 -8.11
CA ARG A 251 -15.53 -2.22 -7.49
C ARG A 251 -15.49 -3.72 -7.85
N GLN A 252 -14.97 -4.07 -9.03
CA GLN A 252 -14.80 -5.46 -9.46
C GLN A 252 -13.55 -6.14 -8.88
N HIS A 253 -12.57 -5.36 -8.44
CA HIS A 253 -11.24 -5.83 -8.02
C HIS A 253 -10.86 -5.38 -6.60
N SER A 254 -11.71 -4.64 -5.89
CA SER A 254 -11.36 -4.11 -4.58
C SER A 254 -11.23 -5.22 -3.54
N SER A 255 -10.29 -5.01 -2.60
CA SER A 255 -10.24 -5.69 -1.31
C SER A 255 -10.12 -4.71 -0.15
N GLY A 256 -10.44 -3.44 -0.38
CA GLY A 256 -10.52 -2.42 0.65
C GLY A 256 -9.53 -1.26 0.52
N LEU A 257 -9.46 -0.47 1.58
CA LEU A 257 -8.55 0.66 1.70
C LEU A 257 -7.62 0.47 2.91
N ASN A 258 -6.40 1.00 2.80
CA ASN A 258 -5.45 1.05 3.91
C ASN A 258 -5.25 2.51 4.35
N CYS A 259 -5.20 2.72 5.67
CA CYS A 259 -5.03 4.00 6.31
C CYS A 259 -3.54 4.36 6.43
N GLY A 260 -2.92 4.90 5.38
CA GLY A 260 -1.53 5.35 5.40
C GLY A 260 -1.30 6.46 6.42
N ARG A 261 -0.11 6.52 7.02
CA ARG A 261 0.20 7.49 8.07
C ARG A 261 1.21 8.54 7.62
N TRP A 262 2.45 8.13 7.39
CA TRP A 262 3.55 9.07 7.17
C TRP A 262 3.44 9.79 5.84
N ASP A 263 3.15 9.07 4.78
CA ASP A 263 2.90 9.65 3.45
C ASP A 263 1.69 10.58 3.44
N TYR A 264 0.64 10.24 4.20
CA TYR A 264 -0.55 11.09 4.32
C TYR A 264 -0.21 12.44 4.96
N ILE A 265 0.54 12.43 6.08
CA ILE A 265 1.01 13.66 6.76
C ILE A 265 1.94 14.45 5.85
N PHE A 266 2.89 13.79 5.17
CA PHE A 266 3.77 14.44 4.21
C PHE A 266 2.99 15.06 3.04
N SER A 267 2.03 14.33 2.49
CA SER A 267 1.15 14.80 1.44
C SER A 267 0.35 16.03 1.85
N PHE A 268 -0.16 16.06 3.10
CA PHE A 268 -0.84 17.23 3.66
C PHE A 268 0.07 18.46 3.58
N SER A 269 1.27 18.40 4.16
CA SER A 269 2.24 19.51 4.14
C SER A 269 2.64 19.90 2.72
N LYS A 270 2.91 18.90 1.85
CA LYS A 270 3.31 19.13 0.46
C LYS A 270 2.23 19.85 -0.35
N ARG A 271 0.97 19.44 -0.20
CA ARG A 271 -0.15 20.02 -0.97
C ARG A 271 -0.57 21.40 -0.46
N GLN A 272 -0.40 21.66 0.83
CA GLN A 272 -0.75 22.90 1.49
C GLN A 272 0.44 23.86 1.70
N ARG A 273 1.53 23.65 0.99
CA ARG A 273 2.83 24.32 1.20
C ARG A 273 2.80 25.85 1.17
N PHE A 274 1.81 26.47 0.53
CA PHE A 274 1.61 27.93 0.51
C PHE A 274 0.47 28.40 1.44
N THR A 275 -0.15 27.49 2.20
CA THR A 275 -1.23 27.80 3.14
C THR A 275 -0.65 27.98 4.53
N LYS A 276 -0.51 29.22 5.00
CA LYS A 276 0.08 29.53 6.32
C LYS A 276 -0.61 28.79 7.49
N ALA A 277 -1.93 28.64 7.42
CA ALA A 277 -2.72 27.94 8.44
C ALA A 277 -2.47 26.42 8.45
N ALA A 278 -1.82 25.85 7.45
CA ALA A 278 -1.55 24.42 7.32
C ALA A 278 -0.16 24.01 7.81
N VAL A 279 0.58 24.90 8.45
CA VAL A 279 1.87 24.58 9.07
C VAL A 279 1.66 23.63 10.24
N LEU A 280 2.31 22.47 10.18
CA LEU A 280 2.26 21.44 11.23
C LEU A 280 3.39 21.65 12.25
N PRO A 281 3.18 21.25 13.52
CA PRO A 281 4.25 21.22 14.51
C PRO A 281 5.24 20.09 14.24
N ASP A 282 6.17 19.89 15.18
CA ASP A 282 7.16 18.82 15.11
C ASP A 282 6.50 17.47 14.82
N ARG A 283 7.15 16.65 14.00
CA ARG A 283 6.66 15.36 13.53
C ARG A 283 6.15 14.45 14.66
N GLY A 284 6.78 14.51 15.83
CA GLY A 284 6.40 13.71 17.00
C GLY A 284 5.02 14.07 17.56
N ASP A 285 4.57 15.32 17.38
CA ASP A 285 3.30 15.81 17.86
C ASP A 285 2.14 15.49 16.92
N VAL A 286 2.43 15.15 15.65
CA VAL A 286 1.41 14.78 14.66
C VAL A 286 1.11 13.27 14.75
N THR A 287 0.22 12.92 15.68
CA THR A 287 -0.21 11.54 15.93
C THR A 287 -1.50 11.20 15.18
N MET A 288 -1.93 9.93 15.23
CA MET A 288 -3.21 9.51 14.64
C MET A 288 -4.45 10.08 15.35
N THR A 289 -4.24 10.77 16.47
CA THR A 289 -5.33 11.37 17.31
C THR A 289 -5.52 12.86 17.07
N VAL A 290 -4.67 13.50 16.26
CA VAL A 290 -4.89 14.91 15.89
C VAL A 290 -6.12 15.06 14.98
N PRO A 291 -6.75 16.25 14.93
CA PRO A 291 -8.07 16.42 14.29
C PRO A 291 -8.15 15.88 12.87
N PHE A 292 -7.29 16.32 11.95
CA PHE A 292 -7.35 15.88 10.54
C PHE A 292 -7.07 14.37 10.36
N MET A 293 -6.22 13.78 11.20
CA MET A 293 -5.94 12.34 11.17
C MET A 293 -7.13 11.54 11.70
N THR A 294 -7.80 12.01 12.76
CA THR A 294 -9.00 11.39 13.30
C THR A 294 -10.16 11.45 12.29
N ALA A 295 -10.36 12.59 11.64
CA ALA A 295 -11.37 12.77 10.60
C ALA A 295 -11.11 11.80 9.42
N TYR A 296 -9.86 11.71 8.97
CA TYR A 296 -9.42 10.80 7.92
C TYR A 296 -9.69 9.33 8.26
N VAL A 297 -9.28 8.86 9.45
CA VAL A 297 -9.53 7.48 9.91
C VAL A 297 -11.03 7.17 9.94
N ASN A 298 -11.83 8.05 10.53
CA ASN A 298 -13.25 7.86 10.64
C ASN A 298 -13.95 7.79 9.28
N LEU A 299 -13.58 8.67 8.36
CA LEU A 299 -14.11 8.67 6.99
C LEU A 299 -13.73 7.37 6.25
N LEU A 300 -12.48 6.93 6.36
CA LEU A 300 -12.01 5.70 5.70
C LEU A 300 -12.81 4.48 6.17
N ILE A 301 -12.95 4.28 7.48
CA ILE A 301 -13.70 3.15 8.04
C ILE A 301 -15.17 3.21 7.59
N LYS A 302 -15.82 4.36 7.73
CA LYS A 302 -17.20 4.57 7.28
C LYS A 302 -17.39 4.21 5.81
N THR A 303 -16.52 4.74 4.95
CA THR A 303 -16.58 4.50 3.50
C THR A 303 -16.39 3.02 3.17
N CYS A 304 -15.35 2.37 3.70
CA CYS A 304 -15.11 0.94 3.48
C CYS A 304 -16.30 0.09 3.90
N HIS A 305 -16.78 0.24 5.12
CA HIS A 305 -17.86 -0.59 5.65
C HIS A 305 -19.19 -0.30 4.97
N SER A 306 -19.42 0.94 4.51
CA SER A 306 -20.59 1.27 3.70
C SER A 306 -20.59 0.58 2.35
N ARG A 307 -19.41 0.27 1.81
CA ARG A 307 -19.22 -0.42 0.52
C ARG A 307 -18.92 -1.92 0.68
N GLY A 308 -18.92 -2.46 1.90
CA GLY A 308 -18.72 -3.89 2.17
C GLY A 308 -17.29 -4.38 1.97
N VAL A 309 -16.29 -3.53 2.14
CA VAL A 309 -14.87 -3.84 1.98
C VAL A 309 -14.06 -3.53 3.25
N ALA A 310 -12.85 -4.09 3.34
CA ALA A 310 -11.99 -3.97 4.49
C ALA A 310 -11.40 -2.55 4.67
N ALA A 311 -11.35 -2.09 5.91
CA ALA A 311 -10.63 -0.92 6.38
C ALA A 311 -9.38 -1.36 7.16
N ILE A 312 -8.20 -1.21 6.58
CA ILE A 312 -6.94 -1.67 7.19
C ILE A 312 -6.21 -0.50 7.83
N GLY A 313 -5.83 -0.67 9.11
CA GLY A 313 -5.03 0.30 9.85
C GLY A 313 -3.59 0.39 9.32
N GLY A 314 -2.94 1.47 9.68
CA GLY A 314 -1.57 1.78 9.24
C GLY A 314 -0.49 1.06 10.05
N MET A 315 0.77 1.44 9.80
CA MET A 315 1.93 0.84 10.42
C MET A 315 2.30 1.52 11.75
N ALA A 316 2.58 0.71 12.77
CA ALA A 316 3.36 1.17 13.92
C ALA A 316 4.85 1.15 13.54
N ALA A 317 5.49 2.30 13.65
CA ALA A 317 6.89 2.48 13.24
C ALA A 317 7.91 1.91 14.25
N GLN A 318 7.47 1.45 15.42
CA GLN A 318 8.34 0.87 16.43
C GLN A 318 8.80 -0.51 16.02
N ILE A 319 10.07 -0.78 16.24
CA ILE A 319 10.67 -2.12 16.16
C ILE A 319 11.22 -2.50 17.54
N PRO A 320 11.36 -3.80 17.85
CA PRO A 320 11.98 -4.23 19.09
C PRO A 320 13.40 -3.68 19.25
N ILE A 321 13.71 -3.17 20.46
CA ILE A 321 15.01 -2.62 20.83
C ILE A 321 15.75 -3.67 21.65
N LYS A 322 16.87 -4.20 21.15
CA LYS A 322 17.58 -5.34 21.77
C LYS A 322 18.41 -4.95 22.98
N ASP A 323 19.03 -3.78 22.94
CA ASP A 323 20.08 -3.40 23.87
C ASP A 323 19.58 -2.48 25.01
N ASP A 324 18.28 -2.15 25.03
CA ASP A 324 17.64 -1.35 26.08
C ASP A 324 16.24 -1.90 26.41
N PRO A 325 16.13 -2.76 27.45
CA PRO A 325 14.83 -3.36 27.82
C PRO A 325 13.78 -2.32 28.21
N LYS A 326 14.15 -1.24 28.91
CA LYS A 326 13.21 -0.20 29.33
C LYS A 326 12.66 0.59 28.13
N ALA A 327 13.51 0.96 27.19
CA ALA A 327 13.09 1.61 25.95
C ALA A 327 12.25 0.66 25.09
N ASN A 328 12.61 -0.63 25.06
CA ASN A 328 11.82 -1.66 24.37
C ASN A 328 10.42 -1.78 24.96
N ASP A 329 10.27 -1.89 26.28
CA ASP A 329 8.96 -2.01 26.92
C ASP A 329 8.08 -0.79 26.62
N ALA A 330 8.65 0.42 26.70
CA ALA A 330 7.94 1.65 26.34
C ALA A 330 7.53 1.68 24.86
N ALA A 331 8.36 1.14 23.95
CA ALA A 331 8.02 1.03 22.53
C ALA A 331 6.89 0.02 22.31
N MET A 332 6.93 -1.14 22.98
CA MET A 332 5.90 -2.18 22.87
C MET A 332 4.56 -1.72 23.43
N GLU A 333 4.54 -0.96 24.53
CA GLU A 333 3.30 -0.38 25.05
C GLU A 333 2.67 0.62 24.06
N ARG A 334 3.48 1.42 23.37
CA ARG A 334 2.99 2.30 22.30
C ARG A 334 2.37 1.51 21.14
N VAL A 335 3.02 0.39 20.75
CA VAL A 335 2.43 -0.51 19.73
C VAL A 335 1.10 -1.05 20.19
N LYS A 336 0.99 -1.55 21.41
CA LYS A 336 -0.27 -2.07 21.97
C LYS A 336 -1.37 -1.02 21.97
N ALA A 337 -1.07 0.19 22.44
CA ALA A 337 -2.02 1.29 22.45
C ALA A 337 -2.49 1.67 21.04
N ASP A 338 -1.58 1.67 20.06
CA ASP A 338 -1.88 1.95 18.66
C ASP A 338 -2.84 0.89 18.07
N LYS A 339 -2.52 -0.40 18.23
CA LYS A 339 -3.35 -1.50 17.73
C LYS A 339 -4.71 -1.59 18.43
N LEU A 340 -4.77 -1.29 19.71
CA LEU A 340 -6.02 -1.21 20.45
C LEU A 340 -6.92 -0.06 19.95
N ARG A 341 -6.32 1.09 19.66
CA ARG A 341 -7.05 2.23 19.07
C ARG A 341 -7.64 1.84 17.71
N GLU A 342 -6.83 1.21 16.83
CA GLU A 342 -7.26 0.80 15.49
C GLU A 342 -8.44 -0.17 15.52
N VAL A 343 -8.34 -1.27 16.28
CA VAL A 343 -9.43 -2.27 16.33
C VAL A 343 -10.70 -1.69 16.95
N LYS A 344 -10.58 -0.83 17.97
CA LYS A 344 -11.74 -0.15 18.58
C LYS A 344 -12.37 0.91 17.68
N ALA A 345 -11.60 1.54 16.81
CA ALA A 345 -12.12 2.46 15.80
C ALA A 345 -12.93 1.74 14.71
N GLY A 346 -12.72 0.43 14.52
CA GLY A 346 -13.43 -0.40 13.55
C GLY A 346 -12.55 -0.92 12.41
N HIS A 347 -11.22 -0.80 12.47
CA HIS A 347 -10.35 -1.40 11.46
C HIS A 347 -10.43 -2.93 11.49
N ASP A 348 -10.45 -3.53 10.31
CA ASP A 348 -10.50 -4.99 10.10
C ASP A 348 -9.13 -5.67 10.17
N GLY A 349 -8.08 -4.88 10.16
CA GLY A 349 -6.71 -5.35 10.23
C GLY A 349 -5.73 -4.21 10.45
N THR A 350 -4.46 -4.55 10.56
CA THR A 350 -3.37 -3.59 10.84
C THR A 350 -2.05 -4.05 10.24
N TRP A 351 -1.13 -3.11 10.02
CA TRP A 351 0.22 -3.39 9.56
C TRP A 351 1.23 -3.47 10.70
N VAL A 352 2.19 -4.39 10.55
CA VAL A 352 3.39 -4.50 11.38
C VAL A 352 4.63 -4.62 10.48
N ALA A 353 5.74 -4.02 10.91
CA ALA A 353 7.00 -4.02 10.15
C ALA A 353 8.01 -5.10 10.62
N HIS A 354 7.69 -5.85 11.68
CA HIS A 354 8.61 -6.84 12.24
C HIS A 354 7.86 -8.07 12.76
N PRO A 355 8.39 -9.30 12.52
CA PRO A 355 7.72 -10.54 12.94
C PRO A 355 7.37 -10.62 14.44
N ALA A 356 8.22 -10.05 15.30
CA ALA A 356 7.96 -10.02 16.75
C ALA A 356 6.71 -9.22 17.15
N LEU A 357 6.24 -8.31 16.29
CA LEU A 357 5.03 -7.52 16.53
C LEU A 357 3.74 -8.26 16.14
N VAL A 358 3.85 -9.30 15.32
CA VAL A 358 2.70 -10.07 14.84
C VAL A 358 1.89 -10.61 16.00
N LYS A 359 2.55 -11.27 16.98
CA LYS A 359 1.88 -11.84 18.14
C LYS A 359 1.14 -10.79 18.96
N ILE A 360 1.76 -9.64 19.21
CA ILE A 360 1.16 -8.53 19.98
C ILE A 360 -0.10 -8.02 19.28
N ALA A 361 -0.01 -7.79 17.97
CA ALA A 361 -1.14 -7.31 17.18
C ALA A 361 -2.27 -8.36 17.12
N LEU A 362 -1.94 -9.64 16.93
CA LEU A 362 -2.92 -10.73 16.92
C LEU A 362 -3.66 -10.88 18.25
N GLU A 363 -2.97 -10.82 19.39
CA GLU A 363 -3.59 -10.88 20.71
C GLU A 363 -4.64 -9.77 20.89
N ILE A 364 -4.35 -8.56 20.44
CA ILE A 364 -5.26 -7.42 20.54
C ILE A 364 -6.45 -7.58 19.58
N PHE A 365 -6.20 -7.89 18.30
CA PHE A 365 -7.27 -8.05 17.32
C PHE A 365 -8.16 -9.24 17.65
N ASN A 366 -7.62 -10.38 18.06
CA ASN A 366 -8.40 -11.55 18.46
C ASN A 366 -9.30 -11.27 19.66
N LYS A 367 -8.86 -10.44 20.60
CA LYS A 367 -9.65 -10.07 21.78
C LYS A 367 -10.82 -9.13 21.45
N HIS A 368 -10.65 -8.24 20.48
CA HIS A 368 -11.61 -7.15 20.23
C HIS A 368 -12.38 -7.30 18.90
N MET A 369 -11.93 -8.15 18.00
CA MET A 369 -12.60 -8.50 16.74
C MET A 369 -12.87 -10.00 16.74
N LEU A 370 -14.05 -10.39 17.21
CA LEU A 370 -14.41 -11.81 17.37
C LEU A 370 -14.67 -12.53 16.03
N GLY A 371 -15.12 -11.78 15.03
CA GLY A 371 -15.30 -12.29 13.65
C GLY A 371 -14.05 -12.09 12.77
N PRO A 372 -14.12 -12.48 11.51
CA PRO A 372 -13.03 -12.28 10.55
C PRO A 372 -12.81 -10.81 10.18
N ASN A 373 -13.81 -9.94 10.39
CA ASN A 373 -13.79 -8.51 10.10
C ASN A 373 -14.85 -7.77 10.90
N GLN A 374 -14.96 -6.46 10.71
CA GLN A 374 -15.89 -5.58 11.41
C GLN A 374 -16.82 -4.80 10.44
N TYR A 375 -17.14 -5.31 9.25
CA TYR A 375 -17.98 -4.61 8.25
C TYR A 375 -19.36 -4.22 8.76
N HIS A 376 -19.83 -4.84 9.86
CA HIS A 376 -21.06 -4.49 10.55
C HIS A 376 -20.97 -3.15 11.32
N VAL A 377 -19.75 -2.67 11.62
CA VAL A 377 -19.50 -1.38 12.29
C VAL A 377 -19.58 -0.26 11.25
N ARG A 378 -20.80 0.11 10.86
CA ARG A 378 -21.05 1.03 9.73
C ARG A 378 -20.65 2.47 9.96
N ARG A 379 -20.41 2.90 11.20
CA ARG A 379 -20.03 4.26 11.59
C ARG A 379 -20.97 5.32 10.98
N GLN A 380 -22.29 5.07 11.04
CA GLN A 380 -23.29 5.96 10.45
C GLN A 380 -23.33 7.34 11.15
N GLU A 381 -22.95 7.40 12.41
CA GLU A 381 -22.84 8.63 13.21
C GLU A 381 -21.72 9.56 12.73
N VAL A 382 -20.77 9.06 11.97
CA VAL A 382 -19.64 9.84 11.46
C VAL A 382 -20.10 10.76 10.34
N SER A 383 -19.84 12.05 10.49
CA SER A 383 -19.95 13.06 9.43
C SER A 383 -18.63 13.81 9.34
N VAL A 384 -17.98 13.77 8.20
CA VAL A 384 -16.69 14.43 7.96
C VAL A 384 -16.84 15.42 6.83
N THR A 385 -16.48 16.66 7.08
CA THR A 385 -16.46 17.74 6.11
C THR A 385 -15.07 17.95 5.53
N ALA A 386 -14.95 18.72 4.47
CA ALA A 386 -13.65 19.12 3.92
C ALA A 386 -12.79 19.87 4.96
N LEU A 387 -13.41 20.70 5.78
CA LEU A 387 -12.72 21.43 6.84
C LEU A 387 -12.15 20.52 7.91
N ASP A 388 -12.82 19.41 8.24
CA ASP A 388 -12.33 18.44 9.21
C ASP A 388 -11.07 17.75 8.68
N LEU A 389 -11.02 17.38 7.40
CA LEU A 389 -9.84 16.78 6.74
C LEU A 389 -8.67 17.77 6.59
N LEU A 390 -8.95 19.07 6.61
CA LEU A 390 -7.94 20.13 6.47
C LEU A 390 -7.59 20.79 7.80
N ASN A 391 -8.13 20.32 8.93
CA ASN A 391 -7.90 20.91 10.26
C ASN A 391 -6.52 20.54 10.80
N SER A 392 -5.54 21.40 10.52
CA SER A 392 -4.13 21.26 10.95
C SER A 392 -3.87 21.67 12.40
N ASN A 393 -4.89 22.02 13.18
CA ASN A 393 -4.72 22.43 14.57
C ASN A 393 -4.28 21.23 15.43
N VAL A 394 -3.06 21.31 15.97
CA VAL A 394 -2.49 20.32 16.89
C VAL A 394 -2.33 20.98 18.26
N ALA A 395 -3.25 20.71 19.17
CA ALA A 395 -3.23 21.31 20.50
C ALA A 395 -1.93 20.94 21.24
N GLY A 396 -1.21 21.96 21.74
CA GLY A 396 0.07 21.79 22.44
C GLY A 396 1.26 21.47 21.55
N GLY A 397 1.08 21.36 20.24
CA GLY A 397 2.16 21.13 19.27
C GLY A 397 3.16 22.29 19.28
N LYS A 398 4.44 21.95 19.09
CA LYS A 398 5.56 22.91 19.11
C LYS A 398 6.35 22.79 17.81
N ILE A 399 6.93 23.90 17.40
CA ILE A 399 7.94 23.91 16.32
C ILE A 399 9.28 24.21 16.98
N THR A 400 10.15 23.19 17.00
CA THR A 400 11.46 23.26 17.62
C THR A 400 12.59 23.25 16.59
N GLU A 401 13.77 23.69 16.96
CA GLU A 401 14.96 23.57 16.12
C GLU A 401 15.30 22.11 15.85
N GLU A 402 15.19 21.24 16.84
CA GLU A 402 15.42 19.80 16.71
C GLU A 402 14.45 19.16 15.71
N GLY A 403 13.16 19.48 15.79
CA GLY A 403 12.13 18.98 14.86
C GLY A 403 12.40 19.46 13.44
N THR A 404 12.83 20.72 13.26
CA THR A 404 13.20 21.28 11.96
C THR A 404 14.43 20.57 11.40
N ARG A 405 15.49 20.36 12.19
CA ARG A 405 16.69 19.62 11.79
C ARG A 405 16.37 18.17 11.42
N CYS A 406 15.54 17.50 12.19
CA CYS A 406 15.09 16.13 11.92
C CYS A 406 14.37 16.03 10.57
N SER A 407 13.48 16.97 10.27
CA SER A 407 12.75 17.03 9.00
C SER A 407 13.66 17.27 7.80
N LEU A 408 14.64 18.17 7.93
CA LEU A 408 15.66 18.43 6.89
C LEU A 408 16.52 17.19 6.64
N THR A 409 16.99 16.52 7.71
CA THR A 409 17.83 15.33 7.58
C THR A 409 17.10 14.14 6.96
N ALA A 410 15.81 13.99 7.23
CA ALA A 410 15.00 12.93 6.63
C ALA A 410 14.81 13.13 5.11
N ASN A 411 14.82 14.39 4.64
CA ASN A 411 14.67 14.70 3.22
C ASN A 411 16.00 14.63 2.42
N THR A 412 17.12 14.42 3.09
CA THR A 412 18.46 14.32 2.46
C THR A 412 18.98 12.89 2.37
N ARG A 413 18.22 11.90 2.82
CA ARG A 413 18.53 10.47 2.74
C ARG A 413 17.57 9.78 1.77
#